data_390b1acc1516bdda489ed45e52100270
#
_entry.id   390b1acc1516bdda489ed45e52100270
#
_cell.length_a   1.000
_cell.length_b   1.000
_cell.length_c   1.000
_cell.angle_alpha   90.00
_cell.angle_beta   90.00
_cell.angle_gamma   90.00
#
_symmetry.space_group_name_H-M   'P 1'
#
loop_
_entity.id
_entity.type
_entity.pdbx_description
1 polymer ?
#
loop_
_entity_poly.entity_id
_entity_poly.type
_entity_poly.pdbx_seq_one_letter_code
_entity_poly.pdbx_strand_id
1 'polypeptide(L)'
;TAPGLPLAVCANLPYYITSPLLMRLLESRLPARSITVLVQKEAAQRLCARPGTRACGAVTLAVEYYARAERLFAVSRGSFLPPPKVDSTVMRLWVREEPPCLVEDEAAMFRLIRAAFGQRRKTIVNALVGGGYPKEQRGPRSPRPGFPRPPGRRSFRSSGLPRWPTPLAGRPETAETAALWPRRK
;
A
#
# COMPACT_ATOMS: atom_id res chain seq x y z
N THR A 1 -15.15 16.91 18.01
CA THR A 1 -13.69 16.96 17.88
C THR A 1 -13.22 18.36 18.28
N ALA A 2 -12.31 18.48 19.25
CA ALA A 2 -11.77 19.78 19.63
C ALA A 2 -11.07 20.41 18.42
N PRO A 3 -11.35 21.68 18.06
CA PRO A 3 -10.72 22.33 16.93
C PRO A 3 -9.21 22.41 17.15
N GLY A 4 -8.42 21.90 16.20
CA GLY A 4 -6.95 21.97 16.19
C GLY A 4 -6.21 20.72 16.65
N LEU A 5 -6.89 19.66 17.14
CA LEU A 5 -6.21 18.41 17.48
C LEU A 5 -6.14 17.48 16.25
N PRO A 6 -4.96 16.90 15.94
CA PRO A 6 -4.81 15.96 14.86
C PRO A 6 -5.62 14.69 15.14
N LEU A 7 -6.51 14.28 14.22
CA LEU A 7 -7.26 13.04 14.33
C LEU A 7 -6.34 11.84 14.15
N ALA A 8 -6.44 10.86 15.05
CA ALA A 8 -5.81 9.55 14.89
C ALA A 8 -6.90 8.47 14.99
N VAL A 9 -6.90 7.53 14.06
CA VAL A 9 -7.78 6.37 14.08
C VAL A 9 -7.02 5.18 14.67
N CYS A 10 -7.64 4.48 15.64
CA CYS A 10 -7.10 3.25 16.18
C CYS A 10 -8.21 2.19 16.19
N ALA A 11 -7.98 1.04 15.54
CA ALA A 11 -9.01 0.01 15.42
C ALA A 11 -8.44 -1.42 15.36
N ASN A 12 -9.19 -2.36 15.93
CA ASN A 12 -9.05 -3.78 15.66
C ASN A 12 -10.02 -4.14 14.54
N LEU A 13 -9.49 -4.48 13.36
CA LEU A 13 -10.32 -4.73 12.18
C LEU A 13 -10.69 -6.22 12.06
N PRO A 14 -11.97 -6.53 11.76
CA PRO A 14 -12.33 -7.89 11.39
C PRO A 14 -11.52 -8.35 10.16
N TYR A 15 -10.94 -9.53 10.22
CA TYR A 15 -9.98 -10.00 9.23
C TYR A 15 -10.54 -10.08 7.81
N TYR A 16 -11.83 -10.44 7.68
CA TYR A 16 -12.48 -10.63 6.37
C TYR A 16 -12.79 -9.33 5.63
N ILE A 17 -12.80 -8.18 6.32
CA ILE A 17 -13.06 -6.87 5.70
C ILE A 17 -11.89 -5.88 5.83
N THR A 18 -10.72 -6.33 6.29
CA THR A 18 -9.56 -5.46 6.53
C THR A 18 -9.24 -4.56 5.33
N SER A 19 -9.03 -5.14 4.14
CA SER A 19 -8.64 -4.35 2.96
C SER A 19 -9.74 -3.42 2.47
N PRO A 20 -11.00 -3.85 2.30
CA PRO A 20 -12.08 -2.96 1.93
C PRO A 20 -12.29 -1.79 2.90
N LEU A 21 -12.22 -2.08 4.21
CA LEU A 21 -12.44 -1.05 5.23
C LEU A 21 -11.30 -0.02 5.27
N LEU A 22 -10.04 -0.48 5.18
CA LEU A 22 -8.89 0.42 5.09
C LEU A 22 -8.95 1.30 3.84
N MET A 23 -9.31 0.72 2.69
CA MET A 23 -9.47 1.50 1.47
C MET A 23 -10.57 2.55 1.61
N ARG A 24 -11.71 2.18 2.18
CA ARG A 24 -12.79 3.13 2.44
C ARG A 24 -12.36 4.28 3.35
N LEU A 25 -11.59 3.99 4.41
CA LEU A 25 -11.05 5.01 5.31
C LEU A 25 -10.06 5.95 4.59
N LEU A 26 -9.19 5.42 3.74
CA LEU A 26 -8.22 6.22 2.99
C LEU A 26 -8.90 7.06 1.89
N GLU A 27 -9.84 6.47 1.15
CA GLU A 27 -10.60 7.14 0.08
C GLU A 27 -11.53 8.24 0.62
N SER A 28 -12.02 8.11 1.86
CA SER A 28 -12.87 9.13 2.50
C SER A 28 -12.15 10.44 2.81
N ARG A 29 -10.81 10.45 2.66
CA ARG A 29 -9.96 11.61 2.94
C ARG A 29 -10.23 12.25 4.30
N LEU A 30 -10.51 11.42 5.31
CA LEU A 30 -10.63 11.89 6.69
C LEU A 30 -9.38 12.68 7.06
N PRO A 31 -9.50 13.81 7.78
CA PRO A 31 -8.37 14.61 8.22
C PRO A 31 -7.62 13.91 9.36
N ALA A 32 -7.27 12.65 9.14
CA ALA A 32 -6.54 11.82 10.08
C ALA A 32 -5.05 11.87 9.75
N ARG A 33 -4.23 12.16 10.75
CA ARG A 33 -2.77 12.10 10.63
C ARG A 33 -2.28 10.65 10.50
N SER A 34 -2.92 9.73 11.21
CA SER A 34 -2.54 8.32 11.19
C SER A 34 -3.71 7.39 11.45
N ILE A 35 -3.61 6.19 10.89
CA ILE A 35 -4.53 5.07 11.11
C ILE A 35 -3.71 3.89 11.62
N THR A 36 -3.91 3.51 12.87
CA THR A 36 -3.24 2.37 13.50
C THR A 36 -4.24 1.22 13.62
N VAL A 37 -3.90 0.07 13.06
CA VAL A 37 -4.82 -1.07 13.01
C VAL A 37 -4.15 -2.39 13.37
N LEU A 38 -4.91 -3.27 13.98
CA LEU A 38 -4.57 -4.67 14.16
C LEU A 38 -5.16 -5.47 13.03
N VAL A 39 -4.32 -6.20 12.29
CA VAL A 39 -4.71 -6.98 11.12
C VAL A 39 -3.97 -8.32 11.09
N GLN A 40 -4.39 -9.26 10.24
CA GLN A 40 -3.63 -10.50 10.04
C GLN A 40 -2.22 -10.22 9.53
N LYS A 41 -1.25 -11.01 9.97
CA LYS A 41 0.18 -10.90 9.57
C LYS A 41 0.36 -10.85 8.06
N GLU A 42 -0.34 -11.71 7.32
CA GLU A 42 -0.27 -11.71 5.85
C GLU A 42 -0.84 -10.44 5.22
N ALA A 43 -1.94 -9.91 5.78
CA ALA A 43 -2.52 -8.65 5.32
C ALA A 43 -1.54 -7.49 5.56
N ALA A 44 -0.93 -7.40 6.73
CA ALA A 44 0.11 -6.42 7.02
C ALA A 44 1.30 -6.53 6.06
N GLN A 45 1.73 -7.76 5.73
CA GLN A 45 2.81 -7.98 4.76
C GLN A 45 2.47 -7.44 3.37
N ARG A 46 1.23 -7.63 2.92
CA ARG A 46 0.77 -7.09 1.62
C ARG A 46 0.65 -5.58 1.64
N LEU A 47 0.03 -5.02 2.69
CA LEU A 47 -0.21 -3.59 2.81
C LEU A 47 1.09 -2.79 2.93
N CYS A 48 2.12 -3.35 3.58
CA CYS A 48 3.45 -2.76 3.74
C CYS A 48 4.47 -3.27 2.70
N ALA A 49 4.03 -3.99 1.67
CA ALA A 49 4.94 -4.51 0.65
C ALA A 49 5.55 -3.37 -0.16
N ARG A 50 6.78 -3.57 -0.62
CA ARG A 50 7.41 -2.63 -1.57
C ARG A 50 6.93 -2.93 -2.99
N PRO A 51 6.72 -1.90 -3.83
CA PRO A 51 6.49 -2.08 -5.25
C PRO A 51 7.56 -2.97 -5.89
N GLY A 52 7.16 -3.87 -6.79
CA GLY A 52 8.06 -4.82 -7.45
C GLY A 52 8.35 -6.11 -6.68
N THR A 53 7.88 -6.25 -5.44
CA THR A 53 8.00 -7.51 -4.69
C THR A 53 6.84 -8.46 -4.99
N ARG A 54 7.02 -9.76 -4.71
CA ARG A 54 5.97 -10.78 -4.89
C ARG A 54 4.70 -10.51 -4.05
N ALA A 55 4.86 -9.87 -2.91
CA ALA A 55 3.76 -9.52 -2.00
C ALA A 55 2.98 -8.30 -2.48
N CYS A 56 3.53 -7.50 -3.39
CA CYS A 56 2.87 -6.31 -3.95
C CYS A 56 1.60 -6.70 -4.72
N GLY A 57 0.55 -5.94 -4.53
CA GLY A 57 -0.73 -6.09 -5.20
C GLY A 57 -1.41 -4.73 -5.39
N ALA A 58 -2.61 -4.74 -5.99
CA ALA A 58 -3.37 -3.52 -6.19
C ALA A 58 -3.58 -2.72 -4.89
N VAL A 59 -3.89 -3.42 -3.79
CA VAL A 59 -4.08 -2.77 -2.48
C VAL A 59 -2.79 -2.15 -1.94
N THR A 60 -1.63 -2.72 -2.24
CA THR A 60 -0.33 -2.15 -1.85
C THR A 60 -0.12 -0.77 -2.49
N LEU A 61 -0.38 -0.68 -3.81
CA LEU A 61 -0.25 0.58 -4.54
C LEU A 61 -1.28 1.62 -4.11
N ALA A 62 -2.50 1.17 -3.82
CA ALA A 62 -3.54 2.05 -3.31
C ALA A 62 -3.18 2.61 -1.93
N VAL A 63 -2.68 1.78 -1.03
CA VAL A 63 -2.19 2.25 0.28
C VAL A 63 -1.03 3.23 0.11
N GLU A 64 -0.04 2.91 -0.74
CA GLU A 64 1.12 3.79 -0.97
C GLU A 64 0.73 5.14 -1.55
N TYR A 65 -0.34 5.21 -2.33
CA TYR A 65 -0.87 6.46 -2.88
C TYR A 65 -1.44 7.37 -1.78
N TYR A 66 -2.19 6.82 -0.83
CA TYR A 66 -2.85 7.60 0.22
C TYR A 66 -2.03 7.74 1.50
N ALA A 67 -1.15 6.78 1.80
CA ALA A 67 -0.46 6.71 3.08
C ALA A 67 0.90 6.01 2.97
N ARG A 68 1.76 6.25 3.95
CA ARG A 68 2.96 5.46 4.19
C ARG A 68 2.65 4.40 5.23
N ALA A 69 2.75 3.13 4.86
CA ALA A 69 2.47 2.01 5.75
C ALA A 69 3.75 1.50 6.45
N GLU A 70 3.65 1.23 7.74
CA GLU A 70 4.71 0.59 8.54
C GLU A 70 4.14 -0.48 9.46
N ARG A 71 4.89 -1.54 9.69
CA ARG A 71 4.56 -2.56 10.69
C ARG A 71 5.22 -2.16 12.01
N LEU A 72 4.43 -2.13 13.08
CA LEU A 72 4.93 -1.77 14.40
C LEU A 72 5.43 -3.01 15.17
N PHE A 73 4.55 -3.96 15.44
CA PHE A 73 4.89 -5.20 16.15
C PHE A 73 3.91 -6.32 15.82
N ALA A 74 4.36 -7.55 16.06
CA ALA A 74 3.55 -8.75 15.93
C ALA A 74 2.80 -9.06 17.24
N VAL A 75 1.60 -9.63 17.10
CA VAL A 75 0.78 -10.13 18.19
C VAL A 75 0.49 -11.60 17.95
N SER A 76 0.89 -12.43 18.91
CA SER A 76 0.66 -13.88 18.82
C SER A 76 -0.83 -14.19 18.85
N ARG A 77 -1.24 -15.20 18.11
CA ARG A 77 -2.60 -15.75 18.15
C ARG A 77 -3.04 -16.18 19.56
N GLY A 78 -2.09 -16.59 20.42
CA GLY A 78 -2.37 -16.95 21.80
C GLY A 78 -2.80 -15.79 22.71
N SER A 79 -2.70 -14.54 22.23
CA SER A 79 -3.14 -13.33 22.97
C SER A 79 -4.65 -13.07 22.83
N PHE A 80 -5.39 -13.94 22.15
CA PHE A 80 -6.82 -13.76 21.89
C PHE A 80 -7.64 -14.93 22.44
N LEU A 81 -8.88 -14.64 22.84
CA LEU A 81 -9.84 -15.66 23.27
C LEU A 81 -11.17 -15.44 22.53
N PRO A 82 -11.62 -16.39 21.68
CA PRO A 82 -10.91 -17.58 21.22
C PRO A 82 -9.69 -17.23 20.33
N PRO A 83 -8.66 -18.08 20.27
CA PRO A 83 -7.47 -17.81 19.50
C PRO A 83 -7.77 -17.90 17.99
N PRO A 84 -7.33 -16.92 17.17
CA PRO A 84 -7.46 -16.97 15.73
C PRO A 84 -6.51 -18.02 15.13
N LYS A 85 -6.72 -18.39 13.86
CA LYS A 85 -5.88 -19.38 13.15
C LYS A 85 -4.47 -18.88 12.83
N VAL A 86 -4.26 -17.55 12.80
CA VAL A 86 -3.02 -16.91 12.37
C VAL A 86 -2.63 -15.79 13.32
N ASP A 87 -1.33 -15.46 13.35
CA ASP A 87 -0.84 -14.31 14.09
C ASP A 87 -1.32 -13.00 13.49
N SER A 88 -1.32 -11.98 14.31
CA SER A 88 -1.69 -10.62 13.94
C SER A 88 -0.47 -9.69 13.93
N THR A 89 -0.66 -8.53 13.37
CA THR A 89 0.35 -7.46 13.36
C THR A 89 -0.35 -6.14 13.57
N VAL A 90 0.19 -5.33 14.47
CA VAL A 90 -0.18 -3.93 14.56
C VAL A 90 0.61 -3.18 13.51
N MET A 91 -0.10 -2.43 12.68
CA MET A 91 0.50 -1.58 11.66
C MET A 91 -0.07 -0.16 11.75
N ARG A 92 0.69 0.78 11.22
CA ARG A 92 0.30 2.19 11.14
C ARG A 92 0.40 2.68 9.71
N LEU A 93 -0.58 3.46 9.33
CA LEU A 93 -0.65 4.19 8.08
C LEU A 93 -0.53 5.68 8.41
N TRP A 94 0.53 6.33 7.96
CA TRP A 94 0.68 7.77 8.00
C TRP A 94 0.00 8.34 6.77
N VAL A 95 -1.13 8.99 6.96
CA VAL A 95 -1.92 9.55 5.85
C VAL A 95 -1.12 10.68 5.22
N ARG A 96 -1.06 10.69 3.89
CA ARG A 96 -0.37 11.74 3.14
C ARG A 96 -1.29 12.94 2.97
N GLU A 97 -0.74 14.12 3.13
CA GLU A 97 -1.43 15.38 2.81
C GLU A 97 -1.58 15.52 1.30
N GLU A 98 -0.53 15.14 0.55
CA GLU A 98 -0.50 15.14 -0.90
C GLU A 98 -0.13 13.77 -1.45
N PRO A 99 -0.77 13.34 -2.56
CA PRO A 99 -0.42 12.08 -3.20
C PRO A 99 0.99 12.15 -3.81
N PRO A 100 1.71 11.01 -3.92
CA PRO A 100 3.08 10.97 -4.44
C PRO A 100 3.18 11.31 -5.94
N CYS A 101 2.05 11.34 -6.64
CA CYS A 101 1.94 11.77 -8.03
C CYS A 101 0.57 12.40 -8.26
N LEU A 102 0.55 13.45 -9.05
CA LEU A 102 -0.69 14.07 -9.51
C LEU A 102 -1.25 13.25 -10.66
N VAL A 103 -2.52 12.93 -10.61
CA VAL A 103 -3.26 12.23 -11.68
C VAL A 103 -4.55 13.00 -11.97
N GLU A 104 -4.90 13.09 -13.24
CA GLU A 104 -6.12 13.79 -13.69
C GLU A 104 -7.39 13.02 -13.30
N ASP A 105 -7.38 11.68 -13.40
CA ASP A 105 -8.48 10.80 -13.01
C ASP A 105 -7.99 9.69 -12.08
N GLU A 106 -8.13 9.90 -10.78
CA GLU A 106 -7.78 8.94 -9.74
C GLU A 106 -8.57 7.63 -9.87
N ALA A 107 -9.85 7.72 -10.22
CA ALA A 107 -10.69 6.54 -10.39
C ALA A 107 -10.25 5.70 -11.60
N ALA A 108 -9.84 6.34 -12.71
CA ALA A 108 -9.27 5.65 -13.86
C ALA A 108 -7.94 4.97 -13.51
N MET A 109 -7.07 5.66 -12.77
CA MET A 109 -5.82 5.09 -12.28
C MET A 109 -6.06 3.83 -11.46
N PHE A 110 -6.98 3.87 -10.48
CA PHE A 110 -7.28 2.69 -9.67
C PHE A 110 -7.99 1.58 -10.43
N ARG A 111 -8.82 1.91 -11.43
CA ARG A 111 -9.37 0.89 -12.35
C ARG A 111 -8.25 0.18 -13.12
N LEU A 112 -7.28 0.93 -13.65
CA LEU A 112 -6.12 0.39 -14.36
C LEU A 112 -5.27 -0.51 -13.44
N ILE A 113 -4.97 -0.06 -12.22
CA ILE A 113 -4.22 -0.84 -11.23
C ILE A 113 -4.95 -2.14 -10.92
N ARG A 114 -6.26 -2.10 -10.65
CA ARG A 114 -7.05 -3.31 -10.39
C ARG A 114 -7.04 -4.28 -11.58
N ALA A 115 -7.18 -3.78 -12.80
CA ALA A 115 -7.10 -4.59 -14.01
C ALA A 115 -5.71 -5.24 -14.17
N ALA A 116 -4.64 -4.49 -13.97
CA ALA A 116 -3.26 -4.97 -14.07
C ALA A 116 -2.93 -6.11 -13.09
N PHE A 117 -3.48 -6.04 -11.87
CA PHE A 117 -3.26 -7.05 -10.82
C PHE A 117 -4.34 -8.13 -10.75
N GLY A 118 -5.44 -7.98 -11.49
CA GLY A 118 -6.59 -8.89 -11.45
C GLY A 118 -6.27 -10.32 -11.88
N GLN A 119 -5.28 -10.50 -12.73
CA GLN A 119 -4.89 -11.80 -13.27
C GLN A 119 -3.41 -12.11 -13.03
N ARG A 120 -3.04 -12.48 -11.79
CA ARG A 120 -1.64 -12.69 -11.34
C ARG A 120 -0.81 -13.66 -12.20
N ARG A 121 -1.43 -14.63 -12.88
CA ARG A 121 -0.75 -15.62 -13.74
C ARG A 121 -0.61 -15.17 -15.19
N LYS A 122 -1.19 -14.05 -15.57
CA LYS A 122 -1.13 -13.51 -16.93
C LYS A 122 -0.08 -12.42 -17.05
N THR A 123 0.35 -12.14 -18.26
CA THR A 123 1.15 -10.93 -18.54
C THR A 123 0.29 -9.69 -18.29
N ILE A 124 0.92 -8.57 -17.99
CA ILE A 124 0.20 -7.31 -17.74
C ILE A 124 -0.72 -6.94 -18.91
N VAL A 125 -0.28 -7.19 -20.15
CA VAL A 125 -1.09 -6.96 -21.36
C VAL A 125 -2.37 -7.78 -21.34
N ASN A 126 -2.27 -9.08 -21.04
CA ASN A 126 -3.42 -9.96 -21.00
C ASN A 126 -4.33 -9.67 -19.78
N ALA A 127 -3.75 -9.21 -18.67
CA ALA A 127 -4.52 -8.78 -17.52
C ALA A 127 -5.33 -7.52 -17.84
N LEU A 128 -4.73 -6.53 -18.52
CA LEU A 128 -5.42 -5.32 -18.95
C LEU A 128 -6.53 -5.60 -19.95
N VAL A 129 -6.28 -6.45 -20.96
CA VAL A 129 -7.34 -6.87 -21.89
C VAL A 129 -8.49 -7.56 -21.19
N GLY A 130 -8.18 -8.46 -20.22
CA GLY A 130 -9.19 -9.10 -19.38
C GLY A 130 -9.95 -8.12 -18.46
N GLY A 131 -9.37 -6.96 -18.18
CA GLY A 131 -9.97 -5.85 -17.44
C GLY A 131 -10.75 -4.85 -18.32
N GLY A 132 -10.94 -5.16 -19.62
CA GLY A 132 -11.74 -4.32 -20.55
C GLY A 132 -10.94 -3.24 -21.29
N TYR A 133 -9.59 -3.24 -21.19
CA TYR A 133 -8.76 -2.32 -21.95
C TYR A 133 -8.43 -2.90 -23.34
N PRO A 134 -8.78 -2.22 -24.46
CA PRO A 134 -8.53 -2.73 -25.79
C PRO A 134 -7.03 -2.86 -26.10
N LYS A 135 -6.68 -3.87 -26.92
CA LYS A 135 -5.28 -4.14 -27.30
C LYS A 135 -4.62 -2.95 -28.03
N GLU A 136 -5.41 -2.15 -28.70
CA GLU A 136 -4.98 -1.03 -29.54
C GLU A 136 -4.55 0.21 -28.75
N GLN A 137 -4.96 0.35 -27.49
CA GLN A 137 -4.45 1.40 -26.61
C GLN A 137 -3.00 1.15 -26.16
N ARG A 138 -2.31 0.25 -26.81
CA ARG A 138 -0.85 0.22 -26.79
C ARG A 138 -0.36 1.50 -27.45
N GLY A 139 0.07 2.46 -26.67
CA GLY A 139 0.85 3.57 -27.20
C GLY A 139 1.94 3.04 -28.15
N PRO A 140 2.34 3.82 -29.17
CA PRO A 140 3.29 3.36 -30.17
C PRO A 140 4.48 2.72 -29.48
N ARG A 141 4.92 1.56 -29.99
CA ARG A 141 6.17 0.90 -29.61
C ARG A 141 7.35 1.80 -30.02
N SER A 142 7.45 2.97 -29.41
CA SER A 142 8.69 3.71 -29.49
C SER A 142 9.68 2.97 -28.59
N PRO A 143 10.80 2.47 -29.15
CA PRO A 143 11.88 1.99 -28.31
C PRO A 143 12.38 3.20 -27.54
N ARG A 144 12.00 3.32 -26.26
CA ARG A 144 12.68 4.27 -25.36
C ARG A 144 14.09 3.75 -25.21
N PRO A 145 15.10 4.51 -25.61
CA PRO A 145 16.48 4.11 -25.41
C PRO A 145 16.69 3.87 -23.92
N GLY A 146 17.10 2.66 -23.53
CA GLY A 146 17.44 2.32 -22.16
C GLY A 146 16.53 1.34 -21.41
N PHE A 147 15.40 0.87 -21.99
CA PHE A 147 14.63 -0.19 -21.36
C PHE A 147 15.02 -1.55 -21.94
N PRO A 148 15.55 -2.49 -21.13
CA PRO A 148 15.82 -3.84 -21.59
C PRO A 148 14.50 -4.53 -21.99
N ARG A 149 14.53 -5.31 -23.09
CA ARG A 149 13.41 -6.17 -23.49
C ARG A 149 13.03 -7.08 -22.31
N PRO A 150 11.72 -7.26 -22.02
CA PRO A 150 11.33 -8.24 -21.01
C PRO A 150 11.84 -9.61 -21.46
N PRO A 151 12.51 -10.36 -20.60
CA PRO A 151 12.99 -11.70 -20.91
C PRO A 151 11.80 -12.61 -21.18
N GLY A 152 11.91 -13.44 -22.20
CA GLY A 152 10.96 -14.48 -22.51
C GLY A 152 10.82 -15.44 -21.34
N ARG A 153 9.58 -15.77 -21.02
CA ARG A 153 9.01 -16.88 -20.21
C ARG A 153 9.78 -17.48 -19.01
N ARG A 154 10.83 -16.88 -18.47
CA ARG A 154 11.43 -17.37 -17.23
C ARG A 154 11.89 -16.21 -16.38
N SER A 155 11.41 -16.20 -15.16
CA SER A 155 11.75 -15.29 -14.05
C SER A 155 11.25 -13.85 -14.19
N PHE A 156 10.17 -13.55 -13.49
CA PHE A 156 9.89 -12.24 -12.96
C PHE A 156 10.97 -11.93 -11.89
N ARG A 157 12.18 -11.61 -12.36
CA ARG A 157 13.19 -11.03 -11.48
C ARG A 157 12.93 -9.53 -11.41
N SER A 158 13.05 -9.01 -10.24
CA SER A 158 12.72 -7.68 -9.70
C SER A 158 13.58 -6.53 -10.26
N SER A 159 13.80 -6.47 -11.59
CA SER A 159 14.62 -5.42 -12.19
C SER A 159 13.93 -4.82 -13.39
N GLY A 160 12.99 -3.91 -13.19
CA GLY A 160 12.36 -3.24 -14.33
C GLY A 160 11.11 -2.42 -14.07
N LEU A 161 10.71 -2.23 -12.84
CA LEU A 161 9.75 -1.17 -12.53
C LEU A 161 10.52 0.14 -12.33
N PRO A 162 9.97 1.29 -12.81
CA PRO A 162 10.58 2.57 -12.52
C PRO A 162 10.81 2.66 -10.99
N ARG A 163 12.03 2.92 -10.60
CA ARG A 163 12.33 3.30 -9.22
C ARG A 163 11.50 4.55 -8.95
N TRP A 164 10.48 4.39 -8.14
CA TRP A 164 9.91 5.54 -7.47
C TRP A 164 11.06 6.22 -6.74
N PRO A 165 11.19 7.55 -6.85
CA PRO A 165 12.21 8.24 -6.09
C PRO A 165 12.04 7.80 -4.64
N THR A 166 13.06 7.14 -4.11
CA THR A 166 13.19 6.88 -2.69
C THR A 166 13.09 8.26 -2.05
N PRO A 167 12.17 8.53 -1.13
CA PRO A 167 12.21 9.76 -0.38
C PRO A 167 13.61 9.82 0.19
N LEU A 168 14.36 10.87 -0.17
CA LEU A 168 15.63 11.17 0.43
C LEU A 168 15.47 10.97 1.94
N ALA A 169 16.36 10.22 2.54
CA ALA A 169 16.50 10.09 3.97
C ALA A 169 16.85 11.47 4.57
N GLY A 170 15.84 12.32 4.65
CA GLY A 170 15.82 13.57 5.38
C GLY A 170 14.86 13.35 6.53
N ARG A 171 15.39 12.88 7.66
CA ARG A 171 14.73 13.05 8.94
C ARG A 171 14.47 14.54 9.14
N PRO A 172 13.25 14.96 9.42
CA PRO A 172 13.09 16.06 10.35
C PRO A 172 13.19 15.42 11.76
N GLU A 173 14.39 15.40 12.32
CA GLU A 173 14.59 15.38 13.75
C GLU A 173 14.10 16.75 14.27
N THR A 174 12.81 16.89 14.49
CA THR A 174 12.33 17.90 15.41
C THR A 174 12.27 17.25 16.79
N ALA A 175 13.09 17.78 17.67
CA ALA A 175 13.31 17.37 19.06
C ALA A 175 12.06 17.38 19.96
N GLU A 176 10.88 17.55 19.43
CA GLU A 176 9.62 17.63 20.19
C GLU A 176 8.86 16.31 20.38
N THR A 177 9.25 15.26 19.67
CA THR A 177 8.52 13.96 19.77
C THR A 177 9.08 13.05 20.89
N ALA A 178 10.18 13.42 21.52
CA ALA A 178 10.80 12.63 22.59
C ALA A 178 10.17 12.83 23.98
N ALA A 179 9.29 13.82 24.14
CA ALA A 179 8.77 14.22 25.46
C ALA A 179 7.44 13.56 25.86
N LEU A 180 6.82 12.73 25.02
CA LEU A 180 5.46 12.22 25.26
C LEU A 180 5.37 10.74 25.67
N TRP A 181 6.51 10.08 25.94
CA TRP A 181 6.46 8.71 26.44
C TRP A 181 7.38 8.53 27.66
N PRO A 182 6.84 8.33 28.87
CA PRO A 182 7.65 8.04 30.05
C PRO A 182 8.34 6.67 29.86
N ARG A 183 9.66 6.66 29.89
CA ARG A 183 10.45 5.42 29.96
C ARG A 183 10.10 4.72 31.28
N ARG A 184 9.44 3.59 31.20
CA ARG A 184 9.33 2.69 32.34
C ARG A 184 10.70 2.03 32.58
N LYS A 185 11.12 2.10 33.83
CA LYS A 185 12.25 1.34 34.37
C LYS A 185 11.93 -0.15 34.35
#